data_0e2077a708fd4b81b377d07840a621d3
#
_entry.id   0e2077a708fd4b81b377d07840a621d3
#
_cell.length_a   1.000
_cell.length_b   1.000
_cell.length_c   1.000
_cell.angle_alpha   90.00
_cell.angle_beta   90.00
_cell.angle_gamma   90.00
#
_symmetry.space_group_name_H-M   'P 1'
#
loop_
_entity.id
_entity.type
_entity.pdbx_description
1 polymer ?
#
loop_
_entity_poly.entity_id
_entity_poly.type
_entity_poly.pdbx_seq_one_letter_code
_entity_poly.pdbx_strand_id
1 'polypeptide(L)'
;MKLTCNDTLYTYDAYHLLKAFYPDEEIEQQVDEEQESQIRIESDCDSCFCVTLAGEKTELLQMDRGEKKHLAVRSLYEKLCRATKKSLPWGSLTGVRPTKMLMQKLEEGVPDDRILDWITKEHFVSGEKAKLGLDIAKREKRLLSRLDYENGYSLYIGIPFCP
;
A
#
# COMPACT_ATOMS: atom_id res chain seq x y z
N MET A 1 18.78 8.56 2.86
CA MET A 1 17.64 8.72 3.82
C MET A 1 17.56 7.47 4.69
N LYS A 2 17.21 7.60 5.98
CA LYS A 2 17.19 6.47 6.93
C LYS A 2 15.77 6.20 7.39
N LEU A 3 15.32 4.95 7.22
CA LEU A 3 14.02 4.44 7.69
C LEU A 3 14.26 3.47 8.84
N THR A 4 13.69 3.73 9.98
CA THR A 4 13.72 2.83 11.14
C THR A 4 12.32 2.34 11.45
N CYS A 5 12.15 1.02 11.56
CA CYS A 5 10.92 0.39 12.00
C CYS A 5 11.24 -0.60 13.13
N ASN A 6 10.49 -0.58 14.21
CA ASN A 6 10.64 -1.57 15.27
C ASN A 6 9.91 -2.90 14.98
N ASP A 7 9.05 -2.92 13.96
CA ASP A 7 8.37 -4.12 13.48
C ASP A 7 8.55 -4.28 11.97
N THR A 8 8.97 -5.45 11.53
CA THR A 8 9.14 -5.80 10.11
C THR A 8 7.85 -5.71 9.30
N LEU A 9 6.69 -5.73 9.96
CA LEU A 9 5.37 -5.59 9.35
C LEU A 9 5.24 -4.30 8.51
N TYR A 10 5.86 -3.22 8.96
CA TYR A 10 5.74 -1.90 8.33
C TYR A 10 6.86 -1.60 7.33
N THR A 11 8.00 -2.26 7.47
CA THR A 11 9.23 -1.93 6.75
C THR A 11 9.06 -1.98 5.23
N TYR A 12 8.42 -3.04 4.73
CA TYR A 12 8.23 -3.23 3.29
C TYR A 12 7.39 -2.11 2.66
N ASP A 13 6.20 -1.85 3.21
CA ASP A 13 5.29 -0.86 2.62
C ASP A 13 5.83 0.57 2.78
N ALA A 14 6.44 0.87 3.94
CA ALA A 14 7.08 2.15 4.18
C ALA A 14 8.24 2.41 3.20
N TYR A 15 9.10 1.41 3.00
CA TYR A 15 10.20 1.51 2.04
C TYR A 15 9.72 1.80 0.63
N HIS A 16 8.75 1.03 0.13
CA HIS A 16 8.22 1.21 -1.22
C HIS A 16 7.49 2.54 -1.39
N LEU A 17 6.79 3.00 -0.34
CA LEU A 17 6.16 4.29 -0.35
C LEU A 17 7.19 5.42 -0.41
N LEU A 18 8.25 5.34 0.39
CA LEU A 18 9.34 6.30 0.36
C LEU A 18 10.04 6.33 -1.00
N LYS A 19 10.31 5.16 -1.59
CA LYS A 19 10.89 5.07 -2.94
C LYS A 19 9.99 5.69 -4.01
N ALA A 20 8.68 5.65 -3.84
CA ALA A 20 7.75 6.29 -4.77
C ALA A 20 7.77 7.83 -4.68
N PHE A 21 8.05 8.40 -3.50
CA PHE A 21 8.21 9.84 -3.31
C PHE A 21 9.62 10.35 -3.63
N TYR A 22 10.63 9.52 -3.36
CA TYR A 22 12.06 9.83 -3.50
C TYR A 22 12.77 8.73 -4.31
N PRO A 23 12.52 8.64 -5.63
CA PRO A 23 13.05 7.55 -6.46
C PRO A 23 14.58 7.52 -6.52
N ASP A 24 15.22 8.68 -6.48
CA ASP A 24 16.68 8.84 -6.63
C ASP A 24 17.44 8.73 -5.30
N GLU A 25 16.72 8.73 -4.17
CA GLU A 25 17.34 8.65 -2.84
C GLU A 25 17.68 7.21 -2.46
N GLU A 26 18.87 7.00 -1.88
CA GLU A 26 19.16 5.76 -1.17
C GLU A 26 18.43 5.72 0.17
N ILE A 27 17.67 4.65 0.40
CA ILE A 27 16.92 4.45 1.64
C ILE A 27 17.54 3.28 2.39
N GLU A 28 18.22 3.61 3.46
CA GLU A 28 18.79 2.65 4.40
C GLU A 28 17.71 2.18 5.37
N GLN A 29 17.47 0.87 5.43
CA GLN A 29 16.51 0.28 6.35
C GLN A 29 17.23 -0.22 7.59
N GLN A 30 16.75 0.17 8.75
CA GLN A 30 17.22 -0.36 10.02
C GLN A 30 16.05 -0.84 10.87
N VAL A 31 16.26 -2.00 11.47
CA VAL A 31 15.38 -2.54 12.50
C VAL A 31 16.14 -2.37 13.80
N ASP A 32 16.03 -1.19 14.44
CA ASP A 32 16.69 -0.94 15.72
C ASP A 32 16.01 0.20 16.48
N GLU A 33 16.02 0.11 17.81
CA GLU A 33 15.21 0.94 18.70
C GLU A 33 15.87 2.27 19.12
N GLU A 34 17.19 2.47 18.94
CA GLU A 34 17.90 3.55 19.63
C GLU A 34 18.51 4.66 18.74
N GLN A 35 18.44 4.59 17.41
CA GLN A 35 19.09 5.61 16.58
C GLN A 35 18.12 6.66 16.03
N GLU A 36 18.55 7.93 16.08
CA GLU A 36 17.83 9.03 15.41
C GLU A 36 17.70 8.77 13.91
N SER A 37 16.48 8.69 13.45
CA SER A 37 16.13 8.52 12.04
C SER A 37 15.17 9.61 11.58
N GLN A 38 15.27 9.99 10.30
CA GLN A 38 14.36 10.98 9.70
C GLN A 38 12.94 10.46 9.63
N ILE A 39 12.78 9.14 9.50
CA ILE A 39 11.49 8.46 9.41
C ILE A 39 11.51 7.28 10.37
N ARG A 40 10.59 7.29 11.31
CA ARG A 40 10.46 6.25 12.32
C ARG A 40 9.03 5.77 12.42
N ILE A 41 8.86 4.45 12.37
CA ILE A 41 7.59 3.79 12.62
C ILE A 41 7.79 2.86 13.81
N GLU A 42 7.10 3.16 14.90
CA GLU A 42 7.15 2.38 16.14
C GLU A 42 5.75 1.82 16.41
N SER A 43 5.65 0.53 16.67
CA SER A 43 4.46 -0.08 17.25
C SER A 43 4.76 -0.54 18.66
N ASP A 44 3.90 -0.16 19.59
CA ASP A 44 3.88 -0.75 20.93
C ASP A 44 3.12 -2.09 20.88
N CYS A 45 3.58 -3.08 21.65
CA CYS A 45 3.12 -4.47 21.47
C CYS A 45 1.63 -4.68 21.70
N ASP A 46 0.92 -3.77 22.35
CA ASP A 46 -0.49 -4.01 22.69
C ASP A 46 -1.49 -2.97 22.18
N SER A 47 -1.11 -1.75 21.82
CA SER A 47 -2.16 -0.75 21.61
C SER A 47 -1.86 0.41 20.68
N CYS A 48 -0.62 0.82 20.51
CA CYS A 48 -0.28 2.06 19.81
C CYS A 48 0.79 1.83 18.75
N PHE A 49 0.71 2.58 17.67
CA PHE A 49 1.90 2.79 16.84
C PHE A 49 2.10 4.30 16.59
N CYS A 50 3.32 4.66 16.31
CA CYS A 50 3.71 6.02 16.07
C CYS A 50 4.41 6.15 14.73
N VAL A 51 4.02 7.13 13.93
CA VAL A 51 4.71 7.50 12.70
C VAL A 51 5.33 8.87 12.88
N THR A 52 6.65 8.92 12.87
CA THR A 52 7.43 10.17 12.93
C THR A 52 8.05 10.46 11.58
N LEU A 53 7.87 11.67 11.09
CA LEU A 53 8.55 12.19 9.91
C LEU A 53 9.08 13.59 10.24
N ALA A 54 10.39 13.79 10.15
CA ALA A 54 11.04 15.07 10.42
C ALA A 54 10.62 15.72 11.75
N GLY A 55 10.44 14.90 12.82
CA GLY A 55 10.03 15.35 14.15
C GLY A 55 8.53 15.48 14.40
N GLU A 56 7.69 15.39 13.37
CA GLU A 56 6.23 15.38 13.53
C GLU A 56 5.72 13.98 13.87
N LYS A 57 5.21 13.80 15.09
CA LYS A 57 4.73 12.52 15.63
C LYS A 57 3.21 12.41 15.50
N THR A 58 2.72 11.27 15.02
CA THR A 58 1.28 10.92 15.06
C THR A 58 1.12 9.61 15.81
N GLU A 59 0.33 9.63 16.87
CA GLU A 59 0.01 8.44 17.67
C GLU A 59 -1.36 7.90 17.26
N LEU A 60 -1.47 6.59 17.13
CA LEU A 60 -2.71 5.89 16.78
C LEU A 60 -2.95 4.77 17.80
N LEU A 61 -4.14 4.78 18.41
CA LEU A 61 -4.50 3.95 19.56
C LEU A 61 -5.34 2.72 19.17
N GLN A 62 -5.12 1.62 19.89
CA GLN A 62 -5.89 0.36 19.97
C GLN A 62 -6.61 -0.10 18.69
N MET A 63 -5.96 -1.00 17.92
CA MET A 63 -6.53 -1.57 16.70
C MET A 63 -5.99 -2.98 16.41
N ASP A 64 -6.69 -3.71 15.57
CA ASP A 64 -6.22 -4.97 15.01
C ASP A 64 -4.92 -4.79 14.18
N ARG A 65 -4.14 -5.85 14.05
CA ARG A 65 -2.82 -5.83 13.37
C ARG A 65 -2.90 -5.38 11.90
N GLY A 66 -3.97 -5.78 11.19
CA GLY A 66 -4.18 -5.37 9.80
C GLY A 66 -4.56 -3.90 9.66
N GLU A 67 -5.40 -3.42 10.55
CA GLU A 67 -5.82 -2.02 10.63
C GLU A 67 -4.65 -1.11 10.99
N LYS A 68 -3.80 -1.52 11.94
CA LYS A 68 -2.57 -0.81 12.30
C LYS A 68 -1.66 -0.60 11.09
N LYS A 69 -1.45 -1.65 10.29
CA LYS A 69 -0.62 -1.57 9.08
C LYS A 69 -1.18 -0.57 8.09
N HIS A 70 -2.47 -0.65 7.79
CA HIS A 70 -3.13 0.26 6.86
C HIS A 70 -3.01 1.71 7.31
N LEU A 71 -3.30 1.98 8.59
CA LEU A 71 -3.23 3.33 9.15
C LEU A 71 -1.81 3.89 9.24
N ALA A 72 -0.81 3.03 9.50
CA ALA A 72 0.60 3.44 9.48
C ALA A 72 1.00 3.93 8.09
N VAL A 73 0.68 3.15 7.05
CA VAL A 73 0.97 3.50 5.66
C VAL A 73 0.21 4.76 5.25
N ARG A 74 -1.06 4.88 5.64
CA ARG A 74 -1.90 6.05 5.41
C ARG A 74 -1.31 7.32 6.06
N SER A 75 -0.96 7.24 7.34
CA SER A 75 -0.36 8.36 8.08
C SER A 75 0.99 8.77 7.46
N LEU A 76 1.82 7.81 7.10
CA LEU A 76 3.09 8.08 6.41
C LEU A 76 2.84 8.78 5.06
N TYR A 77 1.88 8.30 4.25
CA TYR A 77 1.52 8.91 2.97
C TYR A 77 1.08 10.36 3.14
N GLU A 78 0.19 10.65 4.08
CA GLU A 78 -0.28 12.01 4.36
C GLU A 78 0.86 12.95 4.76
N LYS A 79 1.78 12.47 5.60
CA LYS A 79 2.97 13.23 6.00
C LYS A 79 3.90 13.50 4.82
N LEU A 80 4.13 12.51 3.98
CA LEU A 80 4.95 12.64 2.76
C LEU A 80 4.33 13.63 1.76
N CYS A 81 3.02 13.57 1.55
CA CYS A 81 2.30 14.53 0.71
C CYS A 81 2.47 15.96 1.23
N ARG A 82 2.35 16.17 2.56
CA ARG A 82 2.55 17.49 3.17
C ARG A 82 3.98 17.99 3.04
N ALA A 83 4.95 17.13 3.30
CA ALA A 83 6.38 17.47 3.25
C ALA A 83 6.87 17.75 1.82
N THR A 84 6.43 16.95 0.83
CA THR A 84 6.89 17.06 -0.55
C THR A 84 5.99 17.92 -1.43
N LYS A 85 4.78 18.24 -0.99
CA LYS A 85 3.71 18.86 -1.78
C LYS A 85 3.38 18.09 -3.06
N LYS A 86 3.59 16.78 -3.06
CA LYS A 86 3.31 15.85 -4.16
C LYS A 86 2.24 14.85 -3.72
N SER A 87 1.47 14.34 -4.68
CA SER A 87 0.58 13.20 -4.50
C SER A 87 0.89 12.15 -5.56
N LEU A 88 0.73 10.88 -5.20
CA LEU A 88 0.95 9.76 -6.12
C LEU A 88 -0.37 9.40 -6.80
N PRO A 89 -0.39 9.06 -8.10
CA PRO A 89 -1.62 8.71 -8.82
C PRO A 89 -2.36 7.49 -8.23
N TRP A 90 -1.60 6.52 -7.69
CA TRP A 90 -2.12 5.34 -7.00
C TRP A 90 -2.19 5.51 -5.46
N GLY A 91 -2.02 6.73 -4.97
CA GLY A 91 -2.08 7.04 -3.54
C GLY A 91 -1.07 6.25 -2.72
N SER A 92 -1.54 5.66 -1.63
CA SER A 92 -0.71 4.82 -0.75
C SER A 92 -0.48 3.40 -1.26
N LEU A 93 -1.03 3.02 -2.44
CA LEU A 93 -0.86 1.69 -3.01
C LEU A 93 0.47 1.58 -3.75
N THR A 94 1.39 0.81 -3.21
CA THR A 94 2.75 0.59 -3.76
C THR A 94 2.94 -0.80 -4.36
N GLY A 95 1.91 -1.66 -4.31
CA GLY A 95 1.97 -3.02 -4.81
C GLY A 95 1.95 -3.11 -6.34
N VAL A 96 2.43 -4.23 -6.87
CA VAL A 96 2.48 -4.52 -8.31
C VAL A 96 1.08 -4.65 -8.95
N ARG A 97 0.06 -4.96 -8.15
CA ARG A 97 -1.29 -5.23 -8.63
C ARG A 97 -2.34 -4.45 -7.82
N PRO A 98 -2.44 -3.12 -8.01
CA PRO A 98 -3.37 -2.26 -7.26
C PRO A 98 -4.84 -2.62 -7.51
N THR A 99 -5.16 -3.28 -8.64
CA THR A 99 -6.51 -3.74 -8.98
C THR A 99 -7.02 -4.91 -8.15
N LYS A 100 -6.15 -5.62 -7.40
CA LYS A 100 -6.56 -6.77 -6.57
C LYS A 100 -7.61 -6.41 -5.54
N MET A 101 -7.45 -5.27 -4.88
CA MET A 101 -8.40 -4.81 -3.86
C MET A 101 -9.75 -4.43 -4.46
N LEU A 102 -9.74 -3.83 -5.66
CA LEU A 102 -10.95 -3.51 -6.40
C LEU A 102 -11.69 -4.78 -6.86
N MET A 103 -10.94 -5.80 -7.31
CA MET A 103 -11.47 -7.11 -7.66
C MET A 103 -12.18 -7.75 -6.47
N GLN A 104 -11.55 -7.75 -5.30
CA GLN A 104 -12.15 -8.30 -4.08
C GLN A 104 -13.48 -7.60 -3.74
N LYS A 105 -13.53 -6.26 -3.81
CA LYS A 105 -14.77 -5.51 -3.57
C LYS A 105 -15.87 -5.82 -4.59
N LEU A 106 -15.49 -6.04 -5.86
CA LEU A 106 -16.44 -6.51 -6.89
C LEU A 106 -16.96 -7.93 -6.62
N GLU A 107 -16.14 -8.81 -6.08
CA GLU A 107 -16.51 -10.17 -5.68
C GLU A 107 -17.46 -10.15 -4.47
N GLU A 108 -17.23 -9.26 -3.52
CA GLU A 108 -18.12 -8.98 -2.38
C GLU A 108 -19.46 -8.36 -2.80
N GLY A 109 -19.64 -7.99 -4.09
CA GLY A 109 -20.87 -7.39 -4.60
C GLY A 109 -21.05 -5.91 -4.25
N VAL A 110 -19.98 -5.22 -3.86
CA VAL A 110 -20.03 -3.79 -3.54
C VAL A 110 -20.32 -2.98 -4.80
N PRO A 111 -21.26 -2.00 -4.78
CA PRO A 111 -21.55 -1.13 -5.93
C PRO A 111 -20.34 -0.29 -6.35
N ASP A 112 -20.23 0.00 -7.65
CA ASP A 112 -19.11 0.71 -8.28
C ASP A 112 -18.79 2.06 -7.63
N ASP A 113 -19.83 2.86 -7.38
CA ASP A 113 -19.71 4.18 -6.74
C ASP A 113 -19.10 4.09 -5.34
N ARG A 114 -19.49 3.06 -4.59
CA ARG A 114 -18.93 2.78 -3.25
C ARG A 114 -17.50 2.31 -3.32
N ILE A 115 -17.15 1.50 -4.32
CA ILE A 115 -15.75 1.06 -4.54
C ILE A 115 -14.88 2.27 -4.88
N LEU A 116 -15.34 3.14 -5.78
CA LEU A 116 -14.60 4.34 -6.17
C LEU A 116 -14.42 5.31 -4.99
N ASP A 117 -15.46 5.52 -4.20
CA ASP A 117 -15.41 6.38 -3.01
C ASP A 117 -14.43 5.81 -1.96
N TRP A 118 -14.53 4.52 -1.70
CA TRP A 118 -13.67 3.83 -0.76
C TRP A 118 -12.18 3.90 -1.15
N ILE A 119 -11.82 3.51 -2.39
CA ILE A 119 -10.41 3.49 -2.81
C ILE A 119 -9.78 4.88 -2.82
N THR A 120 -10.60 5.90 -3.13
CA THR A 120 -10.15 7.29 -3.13
C THR A 120 -9.95 7.83 -1.71
N LYS A 121 -10.86 7.52 -0.78
CA LYS A 121 -10.78 8.01 0.60
C LYS A 121 -9.79 7.25 1.47
N GLU A 122 -9.76 5.92 1.33
CA GLU A 122 -8.91 5.08 2.19
C GLU A 122 -7.48 4.97 1.69
N HIS A 123 -7.29 4.98 0.37
CA HIS A 123 -5.97 4.77 -0.24
C HIS A 123 -5.45 5.97 -1.02
N PHE A 124 -6.19 7.08 -1.05
CA PHE A 124 -5.80 8.33 -1.74
C PHE A 124 -5.55 8.15 -3.24
N VAL A 125 -6.13 7.13 -3.86
CA VAL A 125 -6.02 6.89 -5.30
C VAL A 125 -6.73 8.01 -6.06
N SER A 126 -6.10 8.57 -7.10
CA SER A 126 -6.73 9.60 -7.92
C SER A 126 -7.99 9.08 -8.59
N GLY A 127 -8.99 9.95 -8.81
CA GLY A 127 -10.26 9.54 -9.43
C GLY A 127 -10.08 8.92 -10.82
N GLU A 128 -9.08 9.36 -11.59
CA GLU A 128 -8.72 8.77 -12.88
C GLU A 128 -8.21 7.33 -12.73
N LYS A 129 -7.27 7.10 -11.81
CA LYS A 129 -6.71 5.76 -11.56
C LYS A 129 -7.70 4.82 -10.90
N ALA A 130 -8.57 5.34 -10.04
CA ALA A 130 -9.66 4.57 -9.44
C ALA A 130 -10.62 4.03 -10.52
N LYS A 131 -11.05 4.87 -11.45
CA LYS A 131 -11.90 4.45 -12.57
C LYS A 131 -11.19 3.45 -13.47
N LEU A 132 -9.94 3.74 -13.88
CA LEU A 132 -9.13 2.82 -14.68
C LEU A 132 -8.97 1.46 -14.00
N GLY A 133 -8.63 1.47 -12.70
CA GLY A 133 -8.47 0.25 -11.91
C GLY A 133 -9.75 -0.58 -11.83
N LEU A 134 -10.91 0.08 -11.64
CA LEU A 134 -12.21 -0.58 -11.59
C LEU A 134 -12.58 -1.20 -12.95
N ASP A 135 -12.33 -0.48 -14.04
CA ASP A 135 -12.57 -1.00 -15.39
C ASP A 135 -11.70 -2.24 -15.70
N ILE A 136 -10.43 -2.21 -15.30
CA ILE A 136 -9.52 -3.35 -15.43
C ILE A 136 -10.04 -4.52 -14.59
N ALA A 137 -10.39 -4.30 -13.32
CA ALA A 137 -10.91 -5.33 -12.43
C ALA A 137 -12.18 -5.99 -12.98
N LYS A 138 -13.10 -5.22 -13.54
CA LYS A 138 -14.31 -5.75 -14.20
C LYS A 138 -14.02 -6.61 -15.42
N ARG A 139 -13.06 -6.17 -16.26
CA ARG A 139 -12.63 -6.96 -17.43
C ARG A 139 -11.98 -8.27 -16.97
N GLU A 140 -11.09 -8.20 -15.99
CA GLU A 140 -10.42 -9.33 -15.38
C GLU A 140 -11.44 -10.33 -14.80
N LYS A 141 -12.40 -9.87 -13.99
CA LYS A 141 -13.48 -10.69 -13.44
C LYS A 141 -14.26 -11.43 -14.54
N ARG A 142 -14.59 -10.73 -15.64
CA ARG A 142 -15.32 -11.33 -16.79
C ARG A 142 -14.50 -12.40 -17.51
N LEU A 143 -13.19 -12.22 -17.63
CA LEU A 143 -12.31 -13.22 -18.22
C LEU A 143 -12.14 -14.41 -17.30
N LEU A 144 -11.88 -14.15 -16.02
CA LEU A 144 -11.64 -15.18 -15.02
C LEU A 144 -12.90 -16.04 -14.75
N SER A 145 -14.10 -15.45 -14.80
CA SER A 145 -15.35 -16.20 -14.60
C SER A 145 -15.61 -17.30 -15.65
N ARG A 146 -14.83 -17.34 -16.73
CA ARG A 146 -14.89 -18.38 -17.76
C ARG A 146 -13.90 -19.52 -17.55
N LEU A 147 -13.04 -19.40 -16.54
CA LEU A 147 -12.03 -20.40 -16.22
C LEU A 147 -12.60 -21.38 -15.19
N ASP A 148 -12.36 -22.67 -15.44
CA ASP A 148 -12.63 -23.71 -14.44
C ASP A 148 -11.46 -23.79 -13.47
N TYR A 149 -11.62 -23.17 -12.30
CA TYR A 149 -10.58 -23.18 -11.25
C TYR A 149 -10.55 -24.49 -10.45
N GLU A 150 -11.66 -25.24 -10.43
CA GLU A 150 -11.75 -26.44 -9.62
C GLU A 150 -11.13 -27.65 -10.33
N ASN A 151 -11.32 -27.76 -11.67
CA ASN A 151 -10.89 -28.91 -12.46
C ASN A 151 -9.84 -28.55 -13.52
N GLY A 152 -9.55 -27.25 -13.69
CA GLY A 152 -8.57 -26.77 -14.64
C GLY A 152 -7.15 -26.70 -14.07
N TYR A 153 -6.18 -26.58 -14.97
CA TYR A 153 -4.79 -26.30 -14.60
C TYR A 153 -4.21 -25.18 -15.45
N SER A 154 -3.25 -24.46 -14.90
CA SER A 154 -2.48 -23.46 -15.63
C SER A 154 -1.13 -24.02 -16.05
N LEU A 155 -0.82 -23.98 -17.35
CA LEU A 155 0.48 -24.35 -17.87
C LEU A 155 1.30 -23.07 -18.11
N TYR A 156 2.42 -22.95 -17.40
CA TYR A 156 3.38 -21.87 -17.60
C TYR A 156 4.62 -22.39 -18.33
N ILE A 157 4.86 -21.87 -19.53
CA ILE A 157 6.04 -22.23 -20.33
C ILE A 157 7.00 -21.05 -20.27
N GLY A 158 8.08 -21.19 -19.50
CA GLY A 158 9.16 -20.21 -19.43
C GLY A 158 10.21 -20.48 -20.51
N ILE A 159 10.57 -19.44 -21.29
CA ILE A 159 11.71 -19.48 -22.21
C ILE A 159 12.90 -18.86 -21.46
N PRO A 160 13.91 -19.66 -21.03
CA PRO A 160 14.96 -19.19 -20.12
C PRO A 160 15.99 -18.25 -20.76
N PHE A 161 15.94 -18.09 -22.09
CA PHE A 161 16.85 -17.22 -22.83
C PHE A 161 16.05 -16.17 -23.58
N CYS A 162 16.07 -14.95 -23.07
CA CYS A 162 15.69 -13.77 -23.82
C CYS A 162 16.99 -13.08 -24.24
N PRO A 163 17.29 -12.93 -25.54
CA PRO A 163 18.47 -12.22 -26.02
C PRO A 163 18.41 -10.73 -25.66
#